data_50b5b103cad1669c58d3c3140cd5e6a7
#
_entry.id   50b5b103cad1669c58d3c3140cd5e6a7
#
_cell.length_a   1.000
_cell.length_b   1.000
_cell.length_c   1.000
_cell.angle_alpha   90.00
_cell.angle_beta   90.00
_cell.angle_gamma   90.00
#
_symmetry.space_group_name_H-M   'P 1'
#
loop_
_entity.id
_entity.type
_entity.pdbx_description
1 polymer ?
#
loop_
_entity_poly.entity_id
_entity_poly.type
_entity_poly.pdbx_seq_one_letter_code
_entity_poly.pdbx_strand_id
1 'polypeptide(L)'
;RCWYNSLLLSALGMPVAIDFVPAWGNRNNSHTWNVLVMGDRSYAFEAFWDEDRWKYKRIYNNRTCDRLWGEFRLPKVYRYTYSNHPEGPVTDRDVDRADIPSLFRNMKKLDVSNEYFETQDVCIKLTEPAPEGARYAYLAVFGYQQWHPVQWGKIGNDGSVLFRNMGKDMVYLPVYYRQGVVVPAASPFRLEADGTVRILSDDGKRG
;
A
#
# COMPACT_ATOMS: atom_id res chain seq x y z
N ARG A 1 16.64 -2.35 12.56
CA ARG A 1 17.31 -3.60 12.10
C ARG A 1 17.51 -3.60 10.59
N CYS A 2 16.48 -3.47 9.74
CA CYS A 2 16.62 -3.59 8.27
C CYS A 2 17.68 -2.64 7.68
N TRP A 3 17.75 -1.39 8.12
CA TRP A 3 18.78 -0.45 7.69
C TRP A 3 20.20 -0.89 8.04
N TYR A 4 20.38 -1.43 9.25
CA TYR A 4 21.68 -1.97 9.67
C TYR A 4 22.09 -3.18 8.81
N ASN A 5 21.17 -4.12 8.60
CA ASN A 5 21.40 -5.28 7.74
C ASN A 5 21.72 -4.86 6.31
N SER A 6 20.96 -3.89 5.78
CA SER A 6 21.19 -3.38 4.43
C SER A 6 22.60 -2.78 4.30
N LEU A 7 23.04 -1.98 5.27
CA LEU A 7 24.37 -1.40 5.29
C LEU A 7 25.46 -2.48 5.35
N LEU A 8 25.33 -3.42 6.30
CA LEU A 8 26.30 -4.50 6.49
C LEU A 8 26.43 -5.38 5.24
N LEU A 9 25.32 -5.82 4.69
CA LEU A 9 25.33 -6.71 3.53
C LEU A 9 25.77 -6.00 2.25
N SER A 10 25.42 -4.72 2.10
CA SER A 10 25.93 -3.90 0.99
C SER A 10 27.45 -3.69 1.09
N ALA A 11 28.00 -3.56 2.29
CA ALA A 11 29.45 -3.48 2.48
C ALA A 11 30.19 -4.78 2.08
N LEU A 12 29.46 -5.91 2.08
CA LEU A 12 29.95 -7.21 1.59
C LEU A 12 29.68 -7.41 0.09
N GLY A 13 29.21 -6.38 -0.62
CA GLY A 13 28.89 -6.45 -2.05
C GLY A 13 27.57 -7.14 -2.39
N MET A 14 26.70 -7.38 -1.41
CA MET A 14 25.40 -8.00 -1.64
C MET A 14 24.36 -6.94 -2.02
N PRO A 15 23.59 -7.14 -3.11
CA PRO A 15 22.56 -6.19 -3.57
C PRO A 15 21.29 -6.31 -2.72
N VAL A 16 21.27 -5.67 -1.56
CA VAL A 16 20.17 -5.72 -0.60
C VAL A 16 19.36 -4.44 -0.63
N ALA A 17 18.04 -4.60 -0.75
CA ALA A 17 17.05 -3.54 -0.62
C ALA A 17 16.22 -3.69 0.66
N ILE A 18 15.32 -2.75 0.89
CA ILE A 18 14.36 -2.76 1.98
C ILE A 18 12.96 -2.60 1.40
N ASP A 19 12.11 -3.59 1.64
CA ASP A 19 10.70 -3.56 1.29
C ASP A 19 9.84 -3.33 2.53
N PHE A 20 8.66 -2.75 2.33
CA PHE A 20 7.75 -2.48 3.42
C PHE A 20 6.29 -2.47 2.99
N VAL A 21 5.42 -2.89 3.91
CA VAL A 21 3.98 -2.65 3.86
C VAL A 21 3.68 -1.38 4.66
N PRO A 22 3.08 -0.35 4.06
CA PRO A 22 2.84 0.93 4.74
C PRO A 22 1.81 0.82 5.88
N ALA A 23 0.81 -0.03 5.68
CA ALA A 23 -0.18 -0.42 6.68
C ALA A 23 -0.77 -1.77 6.29
N TRP A 24 -1.06 -2.63 7.27
CA TRP A 24 -1.77 -3.87 7.03
C TRP A 24 -3.24 -3.61 6.71
N GLY A 25 -3.83 -4.43 5.84
CA GLY A 25 -5.25 -4.32 5.48
C GLY A 25 -6.22 -4.83 6.56
N ASN A 26 -5.74 -5.56 7.55
CA ASN A 26 -6.55 -6.19 8.59
C ASN A 26 -5.90 -6.16 9.98
N ARG A 27 -4.84 -5.39 10.17
CA ARG A 27 -4.11 -5.26 11.43
C ARG A 27 -3.58 -3.86 11.60
N ASN A 28 -3.24 -3.53 12.83
CA ASN A 28 -2.50 -2.30 13.15
C ASN A 28 -1.04 -2.44 12.72
N ASN A 29 -0.38 -1.30 12.53
CA ASN A 29 1.03 -1.18 12.16
C ASN A 29 1.36 -1.40 10.67
N SER A 30 2.62 -1.18 10.41
CA SER A 30 3.34 -1.46 9.19
C SER A 30 4.40 -2.53 9.46
N HIS A 31 5.07 -3.00 8.42
CA HIS A 31 6.21 -3.90 8.57
C HIS A 31 7.25 -3.62 7.51
N THR A 32 8.51 -3.92 7.83
CA THR A 32 9.67 -3.65 6.97
C THR A 32 10.63 -4.84 7.05
N TRP A 33 11.14 -5.28 5.90
CA TRP A 33 12.07 -6.41 5.79
C TRP A 33 13.17 -6.16 4.77
N ASN A 34 14.18 -7.02 4.75
CA ASN A 34 15.24 -6.97 3.76
C ASN A 34 14.94 -7.85 2.56
N VAL A 35 15.47 -7.47 1.41
CA VAL A 35 15.32 -8.19 0.15
C VAL A 35 16.66 -8.25 -0.56
N LEU A 36 17.09 -9.46 -0.95
CA LEU A 36 18.21 -9.64 -1.87
C LEU A 36 17.66 -9.53 -3.29
N VAL A 37 18.18 -8.58 -4.07
CA VAL A 37 17.76 -8.31 -5.44
C VAL A 37 18.78 -8.89 -6.41
N MET A 38 18.43 -9.91 -7.18
CA MET A 38 19.30 -10.60 -8.10
C MET A 38 18.70 -10.59 -9.52
N GLY A 39 19.07 -9.60 -10.30
CA GLY A 39 18.54 -9.42 -11.66
C GLY A 39 17.01 -9.16 -11.62
N ASP A 40 16.26 -10.09 -12.18
CA ASP A 40 14.79 -10.06 -12.25
C ASP A 40 14.08 -10.73 -11.04
N ARG A 41 14.85 -11.24 -10.08
CA ARG A 41 14.33 -11.96 -8.92
C ARG A 41 14.66 -11.26 -7.61
N SER A 42 13.70 -11.34 -6.70
CA SER A 42 13.82 -10.79 -5.35
C SER A 42 13.58 -11.89 -4.31
N TYR A 43 14.43 -11.93 -3.29
CA TYR A 43 14.36 -12.91 -2.20
C TYR A 43 14.23 -12.17 -0.88
N ALA A 44 13.02 -12.14 -0.35
CA ALA A 44 12.74 -11.50 0.93
C ALA A 44 13.28 -12.35 2.09
N PHE A 45 13.89 -11.70 3.07
CA PHE A 45 14.40 -12.34 4.27
C PHE A 45 14.35 -11.40 5.48
N GLU A 46 14.36 -11.99 6.65
CA GLU A 46 14.58 -11.28 7.90
C GLU A 46 15.75 -11.92 8.64
N ALA A 47 16.84 -11.18 8.71
CA ALA A 47 17.98 -11.60 9.53
C ALA A 47 17.60 -11.54 11.02
N PHE A 48 18.07 -12.49 11.79
CA PHE A 48 17.91 -12.59 13.26
C PHE A 48 16.50 -12.87 13.77
N TRP A 49 15.64 -13.48 12.95
CA TRP A 49 14.38 -14.02 13.42
C TRP A 49 14.55 -15.50 13.77
N ASP A 50 14.02 -15.87 14.94
CA ASP A 50 13.99 -17.26 15.37
C ASP A 50 13.17 -18.12 14.41
N GLU A 51 13.52 -19.38 14.29
CA GLU A 51 12.79 -20.34 13.45
C GLU A 51 11.31 -20.47 13.84
N ASP A 52 11.00 -20.25 15.10
CA ASP A 52 9.62 -20.22 15.63
C ASP A 52 8.77 -19.07 15.08
N ARG A 53 9.38 -18.08 14.45
CA ARG A 53 8.66 -16.98 13.81
C ARG A 53 8.38 -17.22 12.33
N TRP A 54 8.16 -18.44 11.96
CA TRP A 54 7.79 -18.92 10.62
C TRP A 54 6.62 -18.15 9.98
N LYS A 55 5.74 -17.53 10.75
CA LYS A 55 4.66 -16.68 10.24
C LYS A 55 5.14 -15.54 9.36
N TYR A 56 6.34 -15.02 9.59
CA TYR A 56 6.93 -13.97 8.75
C TYR A 56 7.50 -14.53 7.46
N LYS A 57 8.10 -15.73 7.50
CA LYS A 57 8.54 -16.42 6.27
C LYS A 57 7.40 -16.60 5.27
N ARG A 58 6.17 -16.82 5.78
CA ARG A 58 4.98 -16.99 4.94
C ARG A 58 4.48 -15.70 4.30
N ILE A 59 4.70 -14.54 4.93
CA ILE A 59 4.38 -13.25 4.32
C ILE A 59 5.19 -13.02 3.05
N TYR A 60 6.46 -13.42 3.04
CA TYR A 60 7.38 -13.15 1.95
C TYR A 60 7.36 -14.20 0.85
N ASN A 61 7.03 -15.43 1.18
CA ASN A 61 7.18 -16.56 0.27
C ASN A 61 5.86 -17.03 -0.32
N ASN A 62 4.74 -16.43 0.03
CA ASN A 62 3.49 -17.06 -0.30
C ASN A 62 2.48 -16.12 -0.93
N ARG A 63 2.12 -16.47 -2.14
CA ARG A 63 0.99 -15.92 -2.88
C ARG A 63 -0.37 -16.24 -2.24
N THR A 64 -0.39 -17.19 -1.32
CA THR A 64 -1.55 -17.52 -0.51
C THR A 64 -1.27 -17.14 0.94
N CYS A 65 -1.93 -16.10 1.44
CA CYS A 65 -1.93 -15.81 2.87
C CYS A 65 -2.42 -17.04 3.62
N ASP A 66 -1.54 -17.67 4.35
CA ASP A 66 -1.87 -18.87 5.07
C ASP A 66 -2.81 -18.58 6.24
N ARG A 67 -3.88 -19.33 6.33
CA ARG A 67 -5.01 -19.13 7.22
C ARG A 67 -4.70 -19.36 8.71
N LEU A 68 -3.54 -19.90 9.04
CA LEU A 68 -3.25 -20.37 10.39
C LEU A 68 -3.08 -19.28 11.46
N TRP A 69 -2.81 -18.01 11.06
CA TRP A 69 -2.52 -16.93 12.01
C TRP A 69 -3.32 -15.65 11.75
N GLY A 70 -4.53 -15.81 11.25
CA GLY A 70 -5.40 -14.66 10.98
C GLY A 70 -4.87 -13.81 9.87
N GLU A 71 -4.38 -14.44 8.84
CA GLU A 71 -4.21 -13.96 7.49
C GLU A 71 -3.73 -12.50 7.40
N PHE A 72 -2.45 -12.29 7.15
CA PHE A 72 -1.94 -10.94 6.87
C PHE A 72 -2.45 -10.47 5.51
N ARG A 73 -3.09 -9.30 5.48
CA ARG A 73 -3.56 -8.69 4.24
C ARG A 73 -2.63 -7.54 3.88
N LEU A 74 -1.95 -7.68 2.74
CA LEU A 74 -1.05 -6.67 2.21
C LEU A 74 -1.76 -5.84 1.16
N PRO A 75 -2.12 -4.59 1.44
CA PRO A 75 -2.71 -3.72 0.43
C PRO A 75 -1.70 -3.33 -0.64
N LYS A 76 -0.44 -3.09 -0.23
CA LYS A 76 0.68 -2.65 -1.07
C LYS A 76 2.00 -3.08 -0.45
N VAL A 77 2.99 -3.32 -1.31
CA VAL A 77 4.40 -3.43 -0.90
C VAL A 77 5.22 -2.44 -1.70
N TYR A 78 6.03 -1.66 -1.01
CA TYR A 78 6.97 -0.72 -1.61
C TYR A 78 8.40 -1.10 -1.28
N ARG A 79 9.31 -0.85 -2.24
CA ARG A 79 10.76 -0.99 -2.08
C ARG A 79 11.40 0.38 -2.01
N TYR A 80 12.24 0.63 -1.00
CA TYR A 80 13.10 1.82 -1.02
C TYR A 80 14.17 1.68 -2.08
N THR A 81 14.40 2.77 -2.83
CA THR A 81 15.37 2.85 -3.92
C THR A 81 16.33 4.01 -3.72
N TYR A 82 17.51 3.92 -4.32
CA TYR A 82 18.43 5.05 -4.40
C TYR A 82 18.00 6.05 -5.48
N SER A 83 17.45 5.54 -6.57
CA SER A 83 16.93 6.35 -7.68
C SER A 83 15.59 6.97 -7.35
N ASN A 84 15.31 8.13 -7.93
CA ASN A 84 14.00 8.73 -7.89
C ASN A 84 13.08 8.05 -8.93
N HIS A 85 11.84 7.81 -8.54
CA HIS A 85 10.74 7.42 -9.39
C HIS A 85 9.73 8.57 -9.41
N PRO A 86 9.88 9.54 -10.35
CA PRO A 86 9.09 10.77 -10.36
C PRO A 86 7.70 10.51 -10.92
N GLU A 87 6.81 10.08 -10.06
CA GLU A 87 5.40 9.82 -10.39
C GLU A 87 4.46 10.28 -9.27
N GLY A 88 3.19 10.44 -9.62
CA GLY A 88 2.14 10.74 -8.67
C GLY A 88 2.10 12.19 -8.20
N PRO A 89 1.39 12.45 -7.09
CA PRO A 89 1.05 13.79 -6.65
C PRO A 89 2.27 14.65 -6.32
N VAL A 90 3.39 14.06 -5.92
CA VAL A 90 4.61 14.81 -5.55
C VAL A 90 5.28 15.49 -6.75
N THR A 91 5.00 15.04 -7.97
CA THR A 91 5.54 15.63 -9.21
C THR A 91 4.61 16.67 -9.83
N ASP A 92 3.40 16.77 -9.36
CA ASP A 92 2.40 17.72 -9.85
C ASP A 92 2.58 19.08 -9.13
N ARG A 93 2.95 20.11 -9.89
CA ARG A 93 3.26 21.45 -9.36
C ARG A 93 2.03 22.19 -8.83
N ASP A 94 0.84 21.77 -9.25
CA ASP A 94 -0.42 22.38 -8.84
C ASP A 94 -0.99 21.73 -7.56
N VAL A 95 -0.28 20.77 -6.97
CA VAL A 95 -0.69 20.11 -5.74
C VAL A 95 0.15 20.59 -4.57
N ASP A 96 -0.51 21.14 -3.54
CA ASP A 96 0.17 21.53 -2.33
C ASP A 96 0.76 20.29 -1.63
N ARG A 97 2.02 20.39 -1.19
CA ARG A 97 2.70 19.32 -0.47
C ARG A 97 1.97 18.91 0.81
N ALA A 98 1.24 19.83 1.45
CA ALA A 98 0.44 19.55 2.63
C ALA A 98 -0.76 18.61 2.32
N ASP A 99 -1.21 18.61 1.07
CA ASP A 99 -2.32 17.78 0.56
C ASP A 99 -1.85 16.41 0.04
N ILE A 100 -0.57 16.09 0.21
CA ILE A 100 0.00 14.80 -0.15
C ILE A 100 0.27 13.99 1.12
N PRO A 101 -0.27 12.77 1.28
CA PRO A 101 0.10 11.89 2.37
C PRO A 101 1.61 11.65 2.43
N SER A 102 2.17 11.55 3.62
CA SER A 102 3.63 11.41 3.84
C SER A 102 4.26 10.29 3.02
N LEU A 103 3.56 9.18 2.87
CA LEU A 103 3.97 8.04 2.04
C LEU A 103 4.32 8.46 0.61
N PHE A 104 3.57 9.41 0.02
CA PHE A 104 3.70 9.80 -1.38
C PHE A 104 4.53 11.07 -1.60
N ARG A 105 5.13 11.63 -0.54
CA ARG A 105 6.07 12.75 -0.65
C ARG A 105 7.50 12.34 -1.01
N ASN A 106 7.81 11.04 -0.89
CA ASN A 106 9.12 10.48 -1.18
C ASN A 106 9.10 9.73 -2.52
N MET A 107 9.90 10.18 -3.47
CA MET A 107 10.06 9.57 -4.79
C MET A 107 11.01 8.37 -4.80
N LYS A 108 11.78 8.14 -3.73
CA LYS A 108 12.74 7.04 -3.64
C LYS A 108 12.09 5.75 -3.16
N LYS A 109 11.04 5.34 -3.84
CA LYS A 109 10.37 4.05 -3.64
C LYS A 109 9.71 3.59 -4.92
N LEU A 110 9.62 2.29 -5.07
CA LEU A 110 8.98 1.57 -6.17
C LEU A 110 7.86 0.70 -5.62
N ASP A 111 6.73 0.63 -6.32
CA ASP A 111 5.68 -0.35 -6.05
C ASP A 111 6.13 -1.71 -6.56
N VAL A 112 6.29 -2.67 -5.65
CA VAL A 112 6.70 -4.04 -5.92
C VAL A 112 5.65 -5.06 -5.47
N SER A 113 4.41 -4.63 -5.31
CA SER A 113 3.30 -5.47 -4.81
C SER A 113 3.15 -6.76 -5.60
N ASN A 114 3.30 -6.70 -6.93
CA ASN A 114 3.19 -7.84 -7.83
C ASN A 114 4.32 -8.89 -7.68
N GLU A 115 5.41 -8.56 -6.98
CA GLU A 115 6.44 -9.53 -6.63
C GLU A 115 5.99 -10.44 -5.46
N TYR A 116 5.00 -9.99 -4.66
CA TYR A 116 4.57 -10.66 -3.43
C TYR A 116 3.23 -11.37 -3.55
N PHE A 117 2.29 -10.81 -4.31
CA PHE A 117 0.94 -11.34 -4.45
C PHE A 117 0.32 -10.97 -5.80
N GLU A 118 -0.75 -11.65 -6.15
CA GLU A 118 -1.57 -11.29 -7.29
C GLU A 118 -2.30 -9.98 -7.03
N THR A 119 -2.02 -8.98 -7.85
CA THR A 119 -2.60 -7.64 -7.72
C THR A 119 -3.78 -7.43 -8.65
N GLN A 120 -4.62 -6.44 -8.32
CA GLN A 120 -5.76 -6.00 -9.12
C GLN A 120 -5.74 -4.49 -9.28
N ASP A 121 -5.90 -4.01 -10.50
CA ASP A 121 -6.20 -2.61 -10.76
C ASP A 121 -7.68 -2.35 -10.46
N VAL A 122 -7.97 -1.28 -9.74
CA VAL A 122 -9.33 -0.95 -9.29
C VAL A 122 -9.70 0.45 -9.77
N CYS A 123 -10.78 0.54 -10.55
CA CYS A 123 -11.35 1.82 -10.99
C CYS A 123 -12.57 2.15 -10.13
N ILE A 124 -12.54 3.30 -9.43
CA ILE A 124 -13.61 3.74 -8.54
C ILE A 124 -14.15 5.09 -9.00
N LYS A 125 -15.47 5.19 -9.08
CA LYS A 125 -16.19 6.45 -9.23
C LYS A 125 -16.30 7.14 -7.88
N LEU A 126 -15.76 8.36 -7.77
CA LEU A 126 -15.91 9.18 -6.58
C LEU A 126 -17.34 9.76 -6.52
N THR A 127 -17.95 9.70 -5.34
CA THR A 127 -19.34 10.13 -5.12
C THR A 127 -19.44 11.38 -4.25
N GLU A 128 -18.42 11.62 -3.42
CA GLU A 128 -18.38 12.79 -2.56
C GLU A 128 -17.73 13.98 -3.29
N PRO A 129 -18.17 15.21 -3.01
CA PRO A 129 -17.61 16.41 -3.62
C PRO A 129 -16.10 16.48 -3.39
N ALA A 130 -15.34 16.69 -4.46
CA ALA A 130 -13.91 16.89 -4.34
C ALA A 130 -13.61 18.25 -3.67
N PRO A 131 -12.68 18.32 -2.71
CA PRO A 131 -12.16 19.58 -2.23
C PRO A 131 -11.61 20.44 -3.37
N GLU A 132 -11.70 21.75 -3.24
CA GLU A 132 -11.17 22.67 -4.25
C GLU A 132 -9.71 22.38 -4.56
N GLY A 133 -9.38 22.25 -5.84
CA GLY A 133 -8.03 21.94 -6.32
C GLY A 133 -7.59 20.48 -6.14
N ALA A 134 -8.45 19.57 -5.67
CA ALA A 134 -8.11 18.17 -5.54
C ALA A 134 -7.91 17.53 -6.93
N ARG A 135 -6.71 17.06 -7.20
CA ARG A 135 -6.33 16.38 -8.46
C ARG A 135 -6.09 14.88 -8.28
N TYR A 136 -5.94 14.45 -7.03
CA TYR A 136 -5.67 13.06 -6.65
C TYR A 136 -6.62 12.61 -5.55
N ALA A 137 -6.96 11.34 -5.61
CA ALA A 137 -7.58 10.62 -4.51
C ALA A 137 -6.70 9.44 -4.10
N TYR A 138 -6.98 8.88 -2.95
CA TYR A 138 -6.17 7.83 -2.37
C TYR A 138 -7.06 6.67 -1.96
N LEU A 139 -6.52 5.43 -2.00
CA LEU A 139 -7.13 4.32 -1.28
C LEU A 139 -6.47 4.19 0.08
N ALA A 140 -7.30 4.07 1.10
CA ALA A 140 -6.86 3.91 2.48
C ALA A 140 -7.33 2.58 3.07
N VAL A 141 -6.54 2.02 3.98
CA VAL A 141 -6.91 0.89 4.84
C VAL A 141 -7.03 1.36 6.28
N PHE A 142 -7.88 0.68 7.07
CA PHE A 142 -8.13 1.05 8.46
C PHE A 142 -7.11 0.40 9.40
N GLY A 143 -6.52 1.21 10.28
CA GLY A 143 -5.63 0.74 11.32
C GLY A 143 -5.36 1.84 12.35
N TYR A 144 -5.12 1.47 13.62
CA TYR A 144 -4.90 2.46 14.69
C TYR A 144 -5.96 3.56 14.79
N GLN A 145 -7.23 3.15 14.67
CA GLN A 145 -8.38 4.07 14.77
C GLN A 145 -8.41 5.16 13.67
N GLN A 146 -7.67 4.97 12.58
CA GLN A 146 -7.66 5.92 11.47
C GLN A 146 -7.48 5.21 10.13
N TRP A 147 -7.79 5.92 9.05
CA TRP A 147 -7.56 5.47 7.69
C TRP A 147 -6.17 5.90 7.21
N HIS A 148 -5.37 4.94 6.73
CA HIS A 148 -4.02 5.15 6.23
C HIS A 148 -4.03 5.07 4.70
N PRO A 149 -3.77 6.17 3.96
CA PRO A 149 -3.59 6.13 2.52
C PRO A 149 -2.42 5.22 2.14
N VAL A 150 -2.69 4.23 1.26
CA VAL A 150 -1.71 3.23 0.82
C VAL A 150 -1.45 3.26 -0.68
N GLN A 151 -2.35 3.87 -1.48
CA GLN A 151 -2.18 4.07 -2.92
C GLN A 151 -2.81 5.39 -3.34
N TRP A 152 -2.28 6.00 -4.39
CA TRP A 152 -2.80 7.21 -5.02
C TRP A 152 -3.35 6.90 -6.42
N GLY A 153 -4.24 7.75 -6.90
CA GLY A 153 -4.71 7.78 -8.27
C GLY A 153 -5.08 9.20 -8.68
N LYS A 154 -4.85 9.54 -9.95
CA LYS A 154 -5.25 10.84 -10.50
C LYS A 154 -6.74 10.81 -10.81
N ILE A 155 -7.44 11.89 -10.44
CA ILE A 155 -8.88 12.02 -10.70
C ILE A 155 -9.09 12.31 -12.18
N GLY A 156 -9.85 11.47 -12.87
CA GLY A 156 -10.25 11.67 -14.26
C GLY A 156 -11.31 12.75 -14.41
N ASN A 157 -11.50 13.23 -15.63
CA ASN A 157 -12.50 14.26 -15.95
C ASN A 157 -13.93 13.82 -15.63
N ASP A 158 -14.19 12.52 -15.64
CA ASP A 158 -15.47 11.92 -15.28
C ASP A 158 -15.59 11.67 -13.77
N GLY A 159 -14.59 12.01 -12.96
CA GLY A 159 -14.54 11.75 -11.53
C GLY A 159 -14.22 10.30 -11.16
N SER A 160 -13.75 9.48 -12.10
CA SER A 160 -13.23 8.15 -11.83
C SER A 160 -11.74 8.19 -11.50
N VAL A 161 -11.28 7.23 -10.70
CA VAL A 161 -9.88 7.11 -10.30
C VAL A 161 -9.43 5.67 -10.46
N LEU A 162 -8.30 5.47 -11.14
CA LEU A 162 -7.65 4.17 -11.27
C LEU A 162 -6.57 4.03 -10.19
N PHE A 163 -6.72 3.02 -9.35
CA PHE A 163 -5.73 2.62 -8.36
C PHE A 163 -5.05 1.33 -8.82
N ARG A 164 -3.74 1.36 -8.99
CA ARG A 164 -2.98 0.25 -9.58
C ARG A 164 -2.44 -0.72 -8.54
N ASN A 165 -2.32 -2.00 -8.92
CA ASN A 165 -1.66 -3.05 -8.16
C ASN A 165 -2.18 -3.22 -6.73
N MET A 166 -3.48 -3.26 -6.52
CA MET A 166 -4.09 -3.39 -5.19
C MET A 166 -4.12 -4.84 -4.72
N GLY A 167 -3.87 -5.04 -3.43
CA GLY A 167 -4.06 -6.34 -2.76
C GLY A 167 -5.55 -6.66 -2.61
N LYS A 168 -5.88 -7.95 -2.74
CA LYS A 168 -7.25 -8.46 -2.68
C LYS A 168 -7.67 -8.86 -1.26
N ASP A 169 -8.96 -9.18 -1.10
CA ASP A 169 -9.58 -9.74 0.10
C ASP A 169 -9.48 -8.82 1.34
N MET A 170 -9.70 -7.52 1.13
CA MET A 170 -9.73 -6.53 2.19
C MET A 170 -10.61 -5.33 1.86
N VAL A 171 -10.88 -4.53 2.89
CA VAL A 171 -11.70 -3.32 2.78
C VAL A 171 -10.82 -2.10 2.53
N TYR A 172 -11.25 -1.29 1.58
CA TYR A 172 -10.65 0.00 1.24
C TYR A 172 -11.67 1.12 1.39
N LEU A 173 -11.18 2.31 1.73
CA LEU A 173 -11.93 3.55 1.66
C LEU A 173 -11.27 4.49 0.64
N PRO A 174 -11.98 4.91 -0.42
CA PRO A 174 -11.54 6.01 -1.26
C PRO A 174 -11.58 7.31 -0.47
N VAL A 175 -10.50 8.08 -0.49
CA VAL A 175 -10.38 9.29 0.32
C VAL A 175 -9.71 10.42 -0.46
N TYR A 176 -10.07 11.67 -0.11
CA TYR A 176 -9.22 12.83 -0.32
C TYR A 176 -8.30 13.03 0.88
N TYR A 177 -7.22 13.73 0.64
CA TYR A 177 -6.28 14.10 1.71
C TYR A 177 -6.05 15.60 1.66
N ARG A 178 -6.39 16.29 2.73
CA ARG A 178 -6.31 17.76 2.81
C ARG A 178 -5.65 18.18 4.10
N GLN A 179 -4.48 18.83 4.03
CA GLN A 179 -3.74 19.38 5.17
C GLN A 179 -3.60 18.39 6.34
N GLY A 180 -3.27 17.13 6.04
CA GLY A 180 -3.13 16.09 7.05
C GLY A 180 -4.42 15.35 7.41
N VAL A 181 -5.56 15.78 6.90
CA VAL A 181 -6.87 15.19 7.20
C VAL A 181 -7.32 14.26 6.06
N VAL A 182 -7.80 13.09 6.43
CA VAL A 182 -8.42 12.13 5.53
C VAL A 182 -9.92 12.41 5.47
N VAL A 183 -10.45 12.64 4.26
CA VAL A 183 -11.86 12.89 4.01
C VAL A 183 -12.40 11.82 3.06
N PRO A 184 -13.51 11.14 3.38
CA PRO A 184 -14.10 10.16 2.46
C PRO A 184 -14.38 10.77 1.08
N ALA A 185 -14.10 10.03 0.02
CA ALA A 185 -14.33 10.42 -1.37
C ALA A 185 -15.40 9.55 -2.06
N ALA A 186 -15.69 8.38 -1.49
CA ALA A 186 -16.77 7.47 -1.88
C ALA A 186 -17.05 6.50 -0.72
N SER A 187 -18.08 5.67 -0.87
CA SER A 187 -18.36 4.59 0.07
C SER A 187 -17.20 3.60 0.17
N PRO A 188 -16.94 3.01 1.34
CA PRO A 188 -15.96 1.94 1.46
C PRO A 188 -16.40 0.74 0.62
N PHE A 189 -15.42 -0.03 0.18
CA PHE A 189 -15.68 -1.25 -0.58
C PHE A 189 -14.75 -2.38 -0.14
N ARG A 190 -15.19 -3.60 -0.33
CA ARG A 190 -14.33 -4.77 -0.24
C ARG A 190 -13.87 -5.15 -1.65
N LEU A 191 -12.56 -5.30 -1.82
CA LEU A 191 -11.98 -5.95 -2.98
C LEU A 191 -11.90 -7.44 -2.66
N GLU A 192 -12.74 -8.24 -3.30
CA GLU A 192 -12.85 -9.67 -3.03
C GLU A 192 -11.63 -10.44 -3.57
N ALA A 193 -11.49 -11.69 -3.17
CA ALA A 193 -10.38 -12.55 -3.61
C ALA A 193 -10.37 -12.80 -5.14
N ASP A 194 -11.54 -12.79 -5.77
CA ASP A 194 -11.70 -12.93 -7.22
C ASP A 194 -11.48 -11.62 -8.01
N GLY A 195 -11.21 -10.51 -7.31
CA GLY A 195 -11.04 -9.18 -7.90
C GLY A 195 -12.34 -8.37 -8.04
N THR A 196 -13.47 -8.91 -7.62
CA THR A 196 -14.74 -8.17 -7.62
C THR A 196 -14.74 -7.06 -6.58
N VAL A 197 -15.26 -5.88 -6.97
CA VAL A 197 -15.46 -4.74 -6.08
C VAL A 197 -16.87 -4.79 -5.50
N ARG A 198 -16.99 -4.99 -4.20
CA ARG A 198 -18.27 -4.96 -3.48
C ARG A 198 -18.36 -3.71 -2.61
N ILE A 199 -19.21 -2.77 -3.02
CA ILE A 199 -19.48 -1.55 -2.24
C ILE A 199 -20.15 -1.93 -0.91
N LEU A 200 -19.68 -1.32 0.17
CA LEU A 200 -20.27 -1.47 1.50
C LEU A 200 -21.16 -0.25 1.74
N SER A 201 -22.44 -0.39 1.45
CA SER A 201 -23.46 0.61 1.78
C SER A 201 -24.03 0.35 3.18
N ASP A 202 -24.39 1.40 3.88
CA ASP A 202 -25.21 1.29 5.10
C ASP A 202 -26.66 1.04 4.66
N ASP A 203 -27.07 -0.23 4.58
CA ASP A 203 -28.43 -0.62 4.18
C ASP A 203 -29.48 -0.27 5.24
N GLY A 204 -29.16 0.57 6.22
CA GLY A 204 -30.13 1.10 7.20
C GLY A 204 -30.77 0.03 8.11
N LYS A 205 -30.32 -1.21 8.05
CA LYS A 205 -30.77 -2.25 8.98
C LYS A 205 -29.94 -2.21 10.26
N ARG A 206 -30.31 -1.27 11.13
CA ARG A 206 -29.99 -1.42 12.55
C ARG A 206 -30.85 -2.56 13.10
N GLY A 207 -30.20 -3.72 13.33
CA GLY A 207 -30.79 -4.78 14.13
C GLY A 207 -30.68 -4.46 15.60
#